data_2fab4bae3b316c4bfa68d10d9c7e6b7a
#
_entry.id   2fab4bae3b316c4bfa68d10d9c7e6b7a
#
_cell.length_a   1.000
_cell.length_b   1.000
_cell.length_c   1.000
_cell.angle_alpha   90.00
_cell.angle_beta   90.00
_cell.angle_gamma   90.00
#
_symmetry.space_group_name_H-M   'P 1'
#
loop_
_entity.id
_entity.type
_entity.pdbx_description
1 polymer ?
#
loop_
_entity_poly.entity_id
_entity_poly.type
_entity_poly.pdbx_seq_one_letter_code
_entity_poly.pdbx_strand_id
1 'polypeptide(L)'
;NLKDAVQIQQMRQLTDQGVDGLIVCCSNPVALNPTIEYAYGKGVPTASMTGYLTSEYAISTSVNYKLTGYYIAQWLAETIGGEGNVVIMEGIPGTSASDSQHQGMLDGFAEYPDITVVAEIAHMWTPQIAQAELQKWLSANTIEVDGFAVQSSGESGALNALESSGRPMVPMALGGEIGAFCYWRNNPDFIDRAIYAWPPGDDAEFAMNVLLRTMYGQGLKIQSILVPPYEEDVETIQSFVPEDCDRNSSEFRTVGIENWASDEYLNNFFDNGEALL
;
A
#
# COMPACT_ATOMS: atom_id res chain seq x y z
N ASN A 1 3.16 16.25 3.65
CA ASN A 1 3.42 17.08 2.44
C ASN A 1 4.61 16.51 1.68
N LEU A 2 4.32 15.57 0.81
CA LEU A 2 5.31 15.11 -0.17
C LEU A 2 5.55 16.26 -1.16
N LYS A 3 6.65 16.98 -0.98
CA LYS A 3 7.07 18.05 -1.89
C LYS A 3 8.34 17.61 -2.58
N ASP A 4 8.28 17.39 -3.87
CA ASP A 4 9.43 16.94 -4.69
C ASP A 4 10.68 17.79 -4.44
N ALA A 5 10.54 19.12 -4.41
CA ALA A 5 11.67 20.01 -4.18
C ALA A 5 12.34 19.79 -2.82
N VAL A 6 11.58 19.49 -1.77
CA VAL A 6 12.11 19.21 -0.43
C VAL A 6 12.83 17.86 -0.43
N GLN A 7 12.23 16.84 -1.03
CA GLN A 7 12.83 15.51 -1.11
C GLN A 7 14.13 15.54 -1.92
N ILE A 8 14.14 16.21 -3.07
CA ILE A 8 15.33 16.44 -3.89
C ILE A 8 16.44 17.10 -3.07
N GLN A 9 16.12 18.17 -2.31
CA GLN A 9 17.10 18.85 -1.47
C GLN A 9 17.66 17.94 -0.38
N GLN A 10 16.81 17.19 0.31
CA GLN A 10 17.22 16.26 1.36
C GLN A 10 18.11 15.14 0.81
N MET A 11 17.73 14.53 -0.30
CA MET A 11 18.54 13.48 -0.94
C MET A 11 19.93 13.99 -1.35
N ARG A 12 20.02 15.20 -1.95
CA ARG A 12 21.30 15.82 -2.30
C ARG A 12 22.15 16.09 -1.07
N GLN A 13 21.55 16.65 -0.02
CA GLN A 13 22.24 16.93 1.24
C GLN A 13 22.83 15.66 1.86
N LEU A 14 22.05 14.58 1.94
CA LEU A 14 22.53 13.29 2.46
C LEU A 14 23.64 12.70 1.59
N THR A 15 23.50 12.77 0.27
CA THR A 15 24.54 12.34 -0.67
C THR A 15 25.85 13.11 -0.46
N ASP A 16 25.79 14.44 -0.29
CA ASP A 16 26.96 15.29 -0.06
C ASP A 16 27.58 15.07 1.34
N GLN A 17 26.81 14.60 2.30
CA GLN A 17 27.30 14.17 3.62
C GLN A 17 28.03 12.82 3.58
N GLY A 18 27.95 12.10 2.46
CA GLY A 18 28.65 10.83 2.27
C GLY A 18 27.97 9.66 2.98
N VAL A 19 26.64 9.59 2.92
CA VAL A 19 25.92 8.38 3.35
C VAL A 19 26.24 7.21 2.42
N ASP A 20 26.17 5.99 2.93
CA ASP A 20 26.50 4.78 2.16
C ASP A 20 25.38 4.36 1.19
N GLY A 21 24.14 4.78 1.43
CA GLY A 21 22.97 4.50 0.57
C GLY A 21 21.76 5.33 0.95
N LEU A 22 20.76 5.36 0.08
CA LEU A 22 19.50 6.06 0.30
C LEU A 22 18.32 5.11 0.16
N ILE A 23 17.37 5.16 1.09
CA ILE A 23 16.06 4.59 0.94
C ILE A 23 15.05 5.74 0.86
N VAL A 24 14.23 5.74 -0.18
CA VAL A 24 13.30 6.83 -0.45
C VAL A 24 11.85 6.32 -0.56
N CYS A 25 10.95 6.93 0.18
CA CYS A 25 9.52 6.84 -0.08
C CYS A 25 9.19 7.95 -1.08
N CYS A 26 9.05 7.60 -2.37
CA CYS A 26 9.09 8.58 -3.45
C CYS A 26 7.84 9.46 -3.52
N SER A 27 8.03 10.78 -3.55
CA SER A 27 6.97 11.75 -3.78
C SER A 27 6.47 11.70 -5.24
N ASN A 28 7.41 11.70 -6.17
CA ASN A 28 7.15 11.61 -7.61
C ASN A 28 8.26 10.78 -8.27
N PRO A 29 7.93 9.68 -8.94
CA PRO A 29 8.93 8.73 -9.47
C PRO A 29 9.83 9.33 -10.56
N VAL A 30 9.36 10.35 -11.29
CA VAL A 30 10.08 10.98 -12.39
C VAL A 30 10.90 12.18 -11.92
N ALA A 31 10.34 13.00 -11.02
CA ALA A 31 10.99 14.22 -10.54
C ALA A 31 12.31 13.95 -9.79
N LEU A 32 12.46 12.76 -9.21
CA LEU A 32 13.66 12.36 -8.46
C LEU A 32 14.81 11.88 -9.34
N ASN A 33 14.58 11.53 -10.61
CA ASN A 33 15.58 10.91 -11.50
C ASN A 33 16.92 11.66 -11.55
N PRO A 34 16.99 13.01 -11.74
CA PRO A 34 18.28 13.71 -11.77
C PRO A 34 19.03 13.67 -10.43
N THR A 35 18.32 13.50 -9.33
CA THR A 35 18.95 13.42 -8.00
C THR A 35 19.45 12.01 -7.72
N ILE A 36 18.74 11.00 -8.18
CA ILE A 36 19.16 9.60 -8.11
C ILE A 36 20.44 9.39 -8.97
N GLU A 37 20.46 9.93 -10.19
CA GLU A 37 21.66 9.90 -11.04
C GLU A 37 22.85 10.61 -10.36
N TYR A 38 22.60 11.75 -9.72
CA TYR A 38 23.62 12.44 -8.94
C TYR A 38 24.15 11.58 -7.79
N ALA A 39 23.29 10.93 -7.02
CA ALA A 39 23.70 10.05 -5.93
C ALA A 39 24.50 8.85 -6.45
N TYR A 40 24.02 8.23 -7.53
CA TYR A 40 24.71 7.12 -8.19
C TYR A 40 26.14 7.52 -8.66
N GLY A 41 26.28 8.70 -9.28
CA GLY A 41 27.58 9.26 -9.68
C GLY A 41 28.52 9.53 -8.52
N LYS A 42 28.03 9.60 -7.28
CA LYS A 42 28.80 9.69 -6.04
C LYS A 42 29.05 8.34 -5.38
N GLY A 43 28.58 7.24 -5.97
CA GLY A 43 28.69 5.90 -5.40
C GLY A 43 27.66 5.61 -4.31
N VAL A 44 26.57 6.40 -4.23
CA VAL A 44 25.49 6.24 -3.25
C VAL A 44 24.28 5.59 -3.93
N PRO A 45 24.07 4.28 -3.77
CA PRO A 45 22.92 3.59 -4.34
C PRO A 45 21.61 4.06 -3.68
N THR A 46 20.53 4.05 -4.46
CA THR A 46 19.21 4.48 -4.00
C THR A 46 18.19 3.38 -4.23
N ALA A 47 17.49 2.96 -3.18
CA ALA A 47 16.34 2.06 -3.24
C ALA A 47 15.05 2.79 -2.90
N SER A 48 13.92 2.40 -3.50
CA SER A 48 12.61 2.86 -3.06
C SER A 48 12.02 1.94 -1.99
N MET A 49 11.16 2.50 -1.18
CA MET A 49 10.14 1.80 -0.40
C MET A 49 8.78 2.42 -0.73
N THR A 50 7.71 1.65 -0.63
CA THR A 50 6.34 2.14 -0.85
C THR A 50 6.20 2.88 -2.18
N GLY A 51 6.36 2.18 -3.26
CA GLY A 51 6.28 2.69 -4.62
C GLY A 51 7.53 2.38 -5.46
N TYR A 52 7.51 2.79 -6.71
CA TYR A 52 8.61 2.54 -7.65
C TYR A 52 9.26 3.84 -8.12
N LEU A 53 10.50 3.71 -8.56
CA LEU A 53 11.28 4.77 -9.19
C LEU A 53 11.47 4.45 -10.68
N THR A 54 11.56 5.48 -11.51
CA THR A 54 11.71 5.33 -12.97
C THR A 54 13.15 5.50 -13.45
N SER A 55 14.08 5.85 -12.55
CA SER A 55 15.49 5.98 -12.89
C SER A 55 16.12 4.62 -13.14
N GLU A 56 16.93 4.50 -14.20
CA GLU A 56 17.76 3.32 -14.46
C GLU A 56 18.87 3.10 -13.42
N TYR A 57 19.14 4.10 -12.57
CA TYR A 57 20.14 4.06 -11.50
C TYR A 57 19.53 3.73 -10.13
N ALA A 58 18.20 3.50 -10.08
CA ALA A 58 17.51 3.19 -8.85
C ALA A 58 17.19 1.70 -8.74
N ILE A 59 17.02 1.26 -7.50
CA ILE A 59 16.45 -0.04 -7.18
C ILE A 59 15.03 0.19 -6.70
N SER A 60 14.04 -0.40 -7.36
CA SER A 60 12.66 -0.34 -6.92
C SER A 60 12.30 -1.61 -6.16
N THR A 61 11.98 -1.44 -4.87
CA THR A 61 11.48 -2.52 -4.02
C THR A 61 10.13 -2.10 -3.49
N SER A 62 9.11 -2.92 -3.71
CA SER A 62 7.77 -2.62 -3.23
C SER A 62 6.82 -3.80 -3.42
N VAL A 63 5.65 -3.69 -2.81
CA VAL A 63 4.51 -4.50 -3.22
C VAL A 63 4.03 -4.09 -4.61
N ASN A 64 3.45 -5.01 -5.34
CA ASN A 64 2.80 -4.71 -6.61
C ASN A 64 1.44 -4.02 -6.37
N TYR A 65 1.46 -2.71 -6.17
CA TYR A 65 0.25 -1.91 -5.88
C TYR A 65 -0.83 -2.05 -6.97
N LYS A 66 -0.43 -2.14 -8.25
CA LYS A 66 -1.41 -2.36 -9.32
C LYS A 66 -2.13 -3.69 -9.16
N LEU A 67 -1.39 -4.75 -8.86
CA LEU A 67 -1.96 -6.08 -8.62
C LEU A 67 -2.82 -6.09 -7.36
N THR A 68 -2.40 -5.38 -6.30
CA THR A 68 -3.20 -5.20 -5.09
C THR A 68 -4.56 -4.58 -5.40
N GLY A 69 -4.57 -3.48 -6.13
CA GLY A 69 -5.82 -2.81 -6.54
C GLY A 69 -6.71 -3.70 -7.40
N TYR A 70 -6.12 -4.42 -8.35
CA TYR A 70 -6.84 -5.35 -9.21
C TYR A 70 -7.51 -6.47 -8.39
N TYR A 71 -6.81 -7.10 -7.45
CA TYR A 71 -7.38 -8.15 -6.60
C TYR A 71 -8.45 -7.62 -5.65
N ILE A 72 -8.28 -6.42 -5.09
CA ILE A 72 -9.31 -5.78 -4.28
C ILE A 72 -10.59 -5.59 -5.10
N ALA A 73 -10.49 -5.10 -6.33
CA ALA A 73 -11.65 -4.88 -7.19
C ALA A 73 -12.33 -6.20 -7.60
N GLN A 74 -11.56 -7.21 -7.97
CA GLN A 74 -12.09 -8.55 -8.30
C GLN A 74 -12.83 -9.15 -7.10
N TRP A 75 -12.16 -9.15 -5.93
CA TRP A 75 -12.76 -9.65 -4.69
C TRP A 75 -14.07 -8.92 -4.35
N LEU A 76 -14.07 -7.58 -4.42
CA LEU A 76 -15.26 -6.80 -4.08
C LEU A 76 -16.38 -7.05 -5.07
N ALA A 77 -16.06 -7.09 -6.38
CA ALA A 77 -17.02 -7.40 -7.42
C ALA A 77 -17.67 -8.78 -7.21
N GLU A 78 -16.88 -9.81 -6.95
CA GLU A 78 -17.39 -11.15 -6.65
C GLU A 78 -18.26 -11.17 -5.39
N THR A 79 -17.84 -10.46 -4.34
CA THR A 79 -18.55 -10.41 -3.05
C THR A 79 -19.92 -9.76 -3.17
N ILE A 80 -20.08 -8.74 -4.02
CA ILE A 80 -21.37 -8.04 -4.24
C ILE A 80 -22.18 -8.66 -5.40
N GLY A 81 -21.73 -9.76 -5.99
CA GLY A 81 -22.46 -10.49 -7.03
C GLY A 81 -22.27 -9.99 -8.46
N GLY A 82 -21.25 -9.18 -8.72
CA GLY A 82 -20.87 -8.70 -10.06
C GLY A 82 -21.64 -7.48 -10.56
N GLU A 83 -22.53 -6.90 -9.75
CA GLU A 83 -23.35 -5.73 -10.08
C GLU A 83 -23.49 -4.79 -8.89
N GLY A 84 -23.63 -3.48 -9.12
CA GLY A 84 -23.88 -2.49 -8.06
C GLY A 84 -22.98 -1.26 -8.13
N ASN A 85 -23.11 -0.41 -7.11
CA ASN A 85 -22.39 0.84 -6.98
C ASN A 85 -21.24 0.71 -5.99
N VAL A 86 -20.05 1.03 -6.42
CA VAL A 86 -18.85 0.99 -5.57
C VAL A 86 -18.22 2.37 -5.41
N VAL A 87 -17.58 2.59 -4.27
CA VAL A 87 -16.78 3.78 -4.02
C VAL A 87 -15.32 3.35 -3.92
N ILE A 88 -14.45 4.03 -4.65
CA ILE A 88 -13.00 3.91 -4.49
C ILE A 88 -12.53 4.97 -3.48
N MET A 89 -11.80 4.53 -2.47
CA MET A 89 -11.12 5.42 -1.54
C MET A 89 -9.62 5.30 -1.73
N GLU A 90 -9.00 6.38 -2.20
CA GLU A 90 -7.60 6.40 -2.61
C GLU A 90 -6.69 7.13 -1.63
N GLY A 91 -5.42 6.77 -1.60
CA GLY A 91 -4.41 7.37 -0.76
C GLY A 91 -4.07 8.81 -1.16
N ILE A 92 -2.82 9.06 -1.53
CA ILE A 92 -2.36 10.38 -2.00
C ILE A 92 -2.26 10.35 -3.53
N PRO A 93 -3.19 10.97 -4.25
CA PRO A 93 -3.13 11.06 -5.71
C PRO A 93 -1.82 11.70 -6.19
N GLY A 94 -1.28 11.17 -7.28
CA GLY A 94 0.00 11.61 -7.86
C GLY A 94 1.22 10.90 -7.31
N THR A 95 1.08 10.02 -6.31
CA THR A 95 2.15 9.11 -5.89
C THR A 95 2.07 7.79 -6.66
N SER A 96 3.22 7.18 -6.94
CA SER A 96 3.25 5.93 -7.72
C SER A 96 2.48 4.78 -7.06
N ALA A 97 2.47 4.72 -5.73
CA ALA A 97 1.72 3.71 -4.98
C ALA A 97 0.20 3.90 -5.16
N SER A 98 -0.31 5.11 -4.87
CA SER A 98 -1.74 5.40 -4.95
C SER A 98 -2.27 5.28 -6.38
N ASP A 99 -1.59 5.91 -7.34
CA ASP A 99 -2.04 5.90 -8.74
C ASP A 99 -2.01 4.49 -9.35
N SER A 100 -1.00 3.68 -8.99
CA SER A 100 -0.92 2.28 -9.47
C SER A 100 -2.03 1.42 -8.88
N GLN A 101 -2.31 1.56 -7.58
CA GLN A 101 -3.36 0.79 -6.92
C GLN A 101 -4.74 1.21 -7.44
N HIS A 102 -4.97 2.50 -7.62
CA HIS A 102 -6.19 3.04 -8.22
C HIS A 102 -6.40 2.50 -9.65
N GLN A 103 -5.37 2.55 -10.49
CA GLN A 103 -5.46 1.97 -11.83
C GLN A 103 -5.77 0.48 -11.81
N GLY A 104 -5.19 -0.26 -10.86
CA GLY A 104 -5.51 -1.67 -10.66
C GLY A 104 -6.98 -1.90 -10.30
N MET A 105 -7.55 -1.08 -9.41
CA MET A 105 -8.97 -1.14 -9.07
C MET A 105 -9.86 -0.87 -10.29
N LEU A 106 -9.54 0.15 -11.08
CA LEU A 106 -10.28 0.44 -12.32
C LEU A 106 -10.19 -0.71 -13.33
N ASP A 107 -8.99 -1.27 -13.53
CA ASP A 107 -8.78 -2.42 -14.43
C ASP A 107 -9.60 -3.65 -13.97
N GLY A 108 -9.64 -3.90 -12.66
CA GLY A 108 -10.40 -5.02 -12.08
C GLY A 108 -11.91 -4.83 -12.22
N PHE A 109 -12.45 -3.65 -11.92
CA PHE A 109 -13.88 -3.36 -12.10
C PHE A 109 -14.29 -3.34 -13.57
N ALA A 110 -13.41 -3.02 -14.51
CA ALA A 110 -13.71 -3.02 -15.94
C ALA A 110 -14.11 -4.42 -16.48
N GLU A 111 -13.81 -5.49 -15.75
CA GLU A 111 -14.24 -6.85 -16.09
C GLU A 111 -15.70 -7.15 -15.70
N TYR A 112 -16.33 -6.25 -14.90
CA TYR A 112 -17.69 -6.36 -14.42
C TYR A 112 -18.55 -5.19 -14.94
N PRO A 113 -19.17 -5.31 -16.12
CA PRO A 113 -19.84 -4.19 -16.79
C PRO A 113 -21.03 -3.62 -16.03
N ASP A 114 -21.60 -4.37 -15.09
CA ASP A 114 -22.75 -3.96 -14.27
C ASP A 114 -22.31 -3.31 -12.94
N ILE A 115 -21.01 -3.16 -12.71
CA ILE A 115 -20.47 -2.38 -11.59
C ILE A 115 -20.22 -0.94 -12.03
N THR A 116 -20.67 0.01 -11.21
CA THR A 116 -20.46 1.43 -11.41
C THR A 116 -19.63 2.03 -10.28
N VAL A 117 -18.49 2.64 -10.60
CA VAL A 117 -17.75 3.48 -9.65
C VAL A 117 -18.48 4.82 -9.53
N VAL A 118 -19.18 5.04 -8.42
CA VAL A 118 -20.02 6.23 -8.20
C VAL A 118 -19.29 7.38 -7.53
N ALA A 119 -18.13 7.12 -6.92
CA ALA A 119 -17.26 8.14 -6.34
C ALA A 119 -15.82 7.64 -6.20
N GLU A 120 -14.90 8.60 -6.24
CA GLU A 120 -13.49 8.45 -5.93
C GLU A 120 -13.15 9.48 -4.85
N ILE A 121 -12.65 9.03 -3.69
CA ILE A 121 -12.46 9.86 -2.49
C ILE A 121 -11.03 9.73 -2.01
N ALA A 122 -10.25 10.80 -2.07
CA ALA A 122 -8.90 10.82 -1.54
C ALA A 122 -8.91 10.94 -0.01
N HIS A 123 -8.34 9.94 0.68
CA HIS A 123 -8.22 9.93 2.14
C HIS A 123 -6.81 10.23 2.65
N MET A 124 -5.87 10.46 1.76
CA MET A 124 -4.49 10.87 2.07
C MET A 124 -3.75 9.91 3.02
N TRP A 125 -4.11 8.63 3.01
CA TRP A 125 -3.63 7.60 3.95
C TRP A 125 -3.77 8.02 5.42
N THR A 126 -4.90 8.65 5.74
CA THR A 126 -5.17 9.19 7.08
C THR A 126 -6.61 8.85 7.50
N PRO A 127 -6.82 8.03 8.53
CA PRO A 127 -8.17 7.61 8.96
C PRO A 127 -9.11 8.78 9.25
N GLN A 128 -8.61 9.85 9.86
CA GLN A 128 -9.41 11.03 10.17
C GLN A 128 -9.89 11.77 8.91
N ILE A 129 -9.07 11.79 7.85
CA ILE A 129 -9.44 12.37 6.55
C ILE A 129 -10.42 11.43 5.86
N ALA A 130 -10.18 10.11 5.88
CA ALA A 130 -11.10 9.11 5.35
C ALA A 130 -12.50 9.27 5.96
N GLN A 131 -12.57 9.39 7.29
CA GLN A 131 -13.82 9.59 7.99
C GLN A 131 -14.52 10.89 7.56
N ALA A 132 -13.80 12.00 7.56
CA ALA A 132 -14.37 13.31 7.26
C ALA A 132 -14.87 13.41 5.81
N GLU A 133 -14.08 12.97 4.83
CA GLU A 133 -14.43 13.07 3.42
C GLU A 133 -15.55 12.07 3.06
N LEU A 134 -15.54 10.87 3.61
CA LEU A 134 -16.63 9.92 3.40
C LEU A 134 -17.93 10.40 4.07
N GLN A 135 -17.91 10.91 5.31
CA GLN A 135 -19.10 11.49 5.96
C GLN A 135 -19.69 12.64 5.14
N LYS A 136 -18.85 13.51 4.63
CA LYS A 136 -19.27 14.62 3.75
C LYS A 136 -19.95 14.09 2.48
N TRP A 137 -19.36 13.10 1.83
CA TRP A 137 -19.96 12.50 0.63
C TRP A 137 -21.28 11.80 0.93
N LEU A 138 -21.34 10.98 1.98
CA LEU A 138 -22.57 10.27 2.41
C LEU A 138 -23.70 11.22 2.78
N SER A 139 -23.37 12.39 3.34
CA SER A 139 -24.37 13.43 3.70
C SER A 139 -24.91 14.17 2.48
N ALA A 140 -24.11 14.30 1.42
CA ALA A 140 -24.49 15.02 0.21
C ALA A 140 -25.16 14.13 -0.85
N ASN A 141 -25.06 12.81 -0.74
CA ASN A 141 -25.51 11.86 -1.75
C ASN A 141 -26.48 10.85 -1.16
N THR A 142 -27.50 10.49 -1.91
CA THR A 142 -28.48 9.46 -1.55
C THR A 142 -28.29 8.16 -2.33
N ILE A 143 -27.26 8.09 -3.15
CA ILE A 143 -26.92 6.89 -3.94
C ILE A 143 -26.67 5.73 -2.97
N GLU A 144 -27.30 4.59 -3.24
CA GLU A 144 -26.95 3.34 -2.53
C GLU A 144 -25.58 2.87 -2.97
N VAL A 145 -24.78 2.41 -2.02
CA VAL A 145 -23.44 1.89 -2.23
C VAL A 145 -23.42 0.43 -1.79
N ASP A 146 -22.93 -0.44 -2.63
CA ASP A 146 -22.87 -1.88 -2.40
C ASP A 146 -21.50 -2.33 -1.88
N GLY A 147 -20.45 -1.50 -2.04
CA GLY A 147 -19.14 -1.81 -1.50
C GLY A 147 -18.11 -0.69 -1.62
N PHE A 148 -17.03 -0.81 -0.83
CA PHE A 148 -15.93 0.15 -0.79
C PHE A 148 -14.60 -0.53 -1.11
N ALA A 149 -13.93 -0.08 -2.17
CA ALA A 149 -12.55 -0.44 -2.49
C ALA A 149 -11.62 0.60 -1.86
N VAL A 150 -11.03 0.29 -0.72
CA VAL A 150 -10.21 1.23 0.06
C VAL A 150 -8.73 0.87 -0.10
N GLN A 151 -7.91 1.85 -0.44
CA GLN A 151 -6.46 1.72 -0.29
C GLN A 151 -6.10 1.76 1.20
N SER A 152 -5.16 0.96 1.62
CA SER A 152 -4.75 0.85 3.03
C SER A 152 -4.58 2.20 3.75
N SER A 153 -4.71 2.20 5.08
CA SER A 153 -4.54 3.38 5.95
C SER A 153 -5.71 4.37 5.98
N GLY A 154 -6.90 3.92 5.71
CA GLY A 154 -8.11 4.76 5.78
C GLY A 154 -9.35 4.02 6.24
N GLU A 155 -9.25 2.71 6.41
CA GLU A 155 -10.37 1.80 6.58
C GLU A 155 -11.11 2.03 7.90
N SER A 156 -10.38 2.21 9.00
CA SER A 156 -10.99 2.48 10.31
C SER A 156 -11.81 3.77 10.29
N GLY A 157 -11.32 4.81 9.61
CA GLY A 157 -12.06 6.05 9.39
C GLY A 157 -13.27 5.86 8.49
N ALA A 158 -13.14 5.09 7.41
CA ALA A 158 -14.24 4.79 6.51
C ALA A 158 -15.35 3.97 7.20
N LEU A 159 -14.98 2.95 7.98
CA LEU A 159 -15.92 2.19 8.81
C LEU A 159 -16.67 3.08 9.79
N ASN A 160 -15.97 3.96 10.51
CA ASN A 160 -16.59 4.90 11.44
C ASN A 160 -17.55 5.88 10.73
N ALA A 161 -17.21 6.34 9.52
CA ALA A 161 -18.07 7.19 8.72
C ALA A 161 -19.34 6.47 8.31
N LEU A 162 -19.23 5.24 7.82
CA LEU A 162 -20.38 4.46 7.38
C LEU A 162 -21.31 4.12 8.54
N GLU A 163 -20.80 3.65 9.68
CA GLU A 163 -21.58 3.40 10.89
C GLU A 163 -22.33 4.67 11.36
N SER A 164 -21.60 5.80 11.42
CA SER A 164 -22.19 7.08 11.88
C SER A 164 -23.27 7.63 10.95
N SER A 165 -23.25 7.23 9.68
CA SER A 165 -24.22 7.66 8.67
C SER A 165 -25.62 7.01 8.86
N GLY A 166 -25.70 5.90 9.59
CA GLY A 166 -26.89 5.08 9.71
C GLY A 166 -27.25 4.28 8.45
N ARG A 167 -26.38 4.27 7.43
CA ARG A 167 -26.54 3.42 6.24
C ARG A 167 -26.16 1.98 6.54
N PRO A 168 -26.60 1.01 5.73
CA PRO A 168 -26.16 -0.37 5.86
C PRO A 168 -24.64 -0.48 5.83
N MET A 169 -24.09 -1.36 6.66
CA MET A 169 -22.70 -1.79 6.55
C MET A 169 -22.60 -2.74 5.35
N VAL A 170 -21.76 -2.37 4.40
CA VAL A 170 -21.52 -3.12 3.15
C VAL A 170 -20.06 -3.56 3.09
N PRO A 171 -19.70 -4.58 2.28
CA PRO A 171 -18.33 -5.03 2.15
C PRO A 171 -17.35 -3.88 1.88
N MET A 172 -16.23 -3.89 2.60
CA MET A 172 -15.18 -2.88 2.48
C MET A 172 -13.81 -3.57 2.48
N ALA A 173 -12.97 -3.23 1.53
CA ALA A 173 -11.60 -3.73 1.54
C ALA A 173 -10.86 -3.23 2.79
N LEU A 174 -10.20 -4.14 3.50
CA LEU A 174 -9.40 -3.83 4.67
C LEU A 174 -7.91 -4.01 4.33
N GLY A 175 -7.09 -3.07 4.79
CA GLY A 175 -5.72 -2.91 4.33
C GLY A 175 -4.64 -3.03 5.40
N GLY A 176 -4.91 -3.75 6.48
CA GLY A 176 -3.90 -4.02 7.50
C GLY A 176 -3.91 -3.09 8.72
N GLU A 177 -4.81 -2.10 8.80
CA GLU A 177 -5.01 -1.32 10.03
C GLU A 177 -5.58 -2.18 11.16
N ILE A 178 -4.93 -2.21 12.31
CA ILE A 178 -5.40 -2.97 13.49
C ILE A 178 -6.81 -2.52 13.92
N GLY A 179 -7.12 -1.23 13.82
CA GLY A 179 -8.46 -0.72 14.12
C GLY A 179 -9.55 -1.30 13.20
N ALA A 180 -9.27 -1.44 11.91
CA ALA A 180 -10.17 -2.06 10.95
C ALA A 180 -10.27 -3.57 11.17
N PHE A 181 -9.16 -4.24 11.46
CA PHE A 181 -9.15 -5.65 11.82
C PHE A 181 -9.85 -5.94 13.13
N CYS A 182 -9.83 -4.99 14.09
CA CYS A 182 -10.62 -5.05 15.31
C CYS A 182 -12.13 -5.05 15.02
N TYR A 183 -12.58 -4.24 14.06
CA TYR A 183 -13.96 -4.29 13.59
C TYR A 183 -14.29 -5.66 12.99
N TRP A 184 -13.47 -6.16 12.07
CA TRP A 184 -13.69 -7.45 11.41
C TRP A 184 -13.66 -8.62 12.40
N ARG A 185 -12.71 -8.65 13.34
CA ARG A 185 -12.69 -9.65 14.40
C ARG A 185 -14.01 -9.75 15.16
N ASN A 186 -14.59 -8.58 15.49
CA ASN A 186 -15.85 -8.49 16.24
C ASN A 186 -17.11 -8.68 15.36
N ASN A 187 -16.93 -8.67 14.04
CA ASN A 187 -17.96 -8.90 13.02
C ASN A 187 -17.43 -9.89 11.97
N PRO A 188 -17.27 -11.16 12.31
CA PRO A 188 -16.54 -12.12 11.47
C PRO A 188 -17.20 -12.38 10.10
N ASP A 189 -18.50 -12.13 10.00
CA ASP A 189 -19.26 -12.27 8.73
C ASP A 189 -19.20 -11.01 7.85
N PHE A 190 -18.45 -9.97 8.24
CA PHE A 190 -18.37 -8.72 7.51
C PHE A 190 -17.73 -8.86 6.14
N ILE A 191 -16.62 -9.58 6.07
CA ILE A 191 -15.89 -9.95 4.85
C ILE A 191 -15.25 -11.34 5.04
N ASP A 192 -14.96 -12.03 3.95
CA ASP A 192 -14.32 -13.35 3.98
C ASP A 192 -12.79 -13.28 4.04
N ARG A 193 -12.20 -12.22 3.45
CA ARG A 193 -10.76 -11.98 3.42
C ARG A 193 -10.41 -10.51 3.31
N ALA A 194 -9.21 -10.15 3.76
CA ALA A 194 -8.57 -8.88 3.50
C ALA A 194 -7.45 -9.05 2.47
N ILE A 195 -7.33 -8.10 1.54
CA ILE A 195 -6.28 -8.05 0.52
C ILE A 195 -5.61 -6.68 0.61
N TYR A 196 -4.32 -6.63 0.88
CA TYR A 196 -3.65 -5.37 1.12
C TYR A 196 -2.17 -5.35 0.72
N ALA A 197 -1.68 -4.13 0.55
CA ALA A 197 -0.27 -3.85 0.39
C ALA A 197 0.47 -4.09 1.71
N TRP A 198 1.73 -4.44 1.62
CA TRP A 198 2.59 -4.63 2.79
C TRP A 198 2.66 -3.37 3.64
N PRO A 199 2.71 -3.50 4.97
CA PRO A 199 2.89 -2.36 5.86
C PRO A 199 4.18 -1.60 5.56
N PRO A 200 4.22 -0.28 5.76
CA PRO A 200 5.41 0.52 5.47
C PRO A 200 6.69 0.06 6.19
N GLY A 201 6.54 -0.55 7.38
CA GLY A 201 7.66 -1.14 8.13
C GLY A 201 8.30 -2.31 7.39
N ASP A 202 7.50 -3.26 6.94
CA ASP A 202 7.95 -4.44 6.20
C ASP A 202 8.54 -4.03 4.84
N ASP A 203 7.93 -3.05 4.16
CA ASP A 203 8.45 -2.47 2.91
C ASP A 203 9.82 -1.81 3.10
N ALA A 204 10.02 -1.11 4.23
CA ALA A 204 11.31 -0.49 4.56
C ALA A 204 12.39 -1.53 4.85
N GLU A 205 12.05 -2.60 5.56
CA GLU A 205 12.96 -3.71 5.83
C GLU A 205 13.36 -4.43 4.55
N PHE A 206 12.42 -4.63 3.63
CA PHE A 206 12.69 -5.18 2.31
C PHE A 206 13.65 -4.31 1.50
N ALA A 207 13.38 -3.01 1.41
CA ALA A 207 14.24 -2.06 0.74
C ALA A 207 15.66 -2.04 1.35
N MET A 208 15.76 -2.08 2.68
CA MET A 208 17.04 -2.13 3.40
C MET A 208 17.80 -3.41 3.09
N ASN A 209 17.15 -4.57 3.10
CA ASN A 209 17.79 -5.86 2.80
C ASN A 209 18.36 -5.87 1.37
N VAL A 210 17.56 -5.45 0.38
CA VAL A 210 18.02 -5.39 -1.02
C VAL A 210 19.16 -4.38 -1.20
N LEU A 211 19.07 -3.21 -0.56
CA LEU A 211 20.11 -2.18 -0.63
C LEU A 211 21.43 -2.67 -0.02
N LEU A 212 21.40 -3.27 1.17
CA LEU A 212 22.57 -3.82 1.84
C LEU A 212 23.25 -4.91 1.00
N ARG A 213 22.47 -5.86 0.46
CA ARG A 213 23.02 -6.90 -0.44
C ARG A 213 23.71 -6.29 -1.66
N THR A 214 23.13 -5.24 -2.23
CA THR A 214 23.74 -4.51 -3.35
C THR A 214 25.06 -3.86 -2.93
N MET A 215 25.10 -3.22 -1.76
CA MET A 215 26.29 -2.58 -1.21
C MET A 215 27.41 -3.58 -0.86
N TYR A 216 27.05 -4.79 -0.43
CA TYR A 216 27.99 -5.90 -0.21
C TYR A 216 28.47 -6.58 -1.51
N GLY A 217 28.03 -6.09 -2.68
CA GLY A 217 28.52 -6.56 -3.98
C GLY A 217 27.94 -7.92 -4.39
N GLN A 218 26.78 -8.31 -3.90
CA GLN A 218 26.15 -9.58 -4.28
C GLN A 218 25.66 -9.62 -5.74
N GLY A 219 25.69 -8.50 -6.47
CA GLY A 219 25.36 -8.44 -7.90
C GLY A 219 23.85 -8.53 -8.14
N LEU A 220 23.15 -7.40 -8.04
CA LEU A 220 21.72 -7.33 -8.30
C LEU A 220 21.43 -7.54 -9.80
N LYS A 221 20.61 -8.56 -10.14
CA LYS A 221 20.28 -8.95 -11.51
C LYS A 221 19.21 -8.08 -12.15
N ILE A 222 18.31 -7.50 -11.33
CA ILE A 222 17.17 -6.70 -11.79
C ILE A 222 17.02 -5.47 -10.92
N GLN A 223 16.54 -4.37 -11.51
CA GLN A 223 16.36 -3.10 -10.79
C GLN A 223 14.99 -2.94 -10.14
N SER A 224 14.05 -3.86 -10.41
CA SER A 224 12.70 -3.77 -9.86
C SER A 224 12.27 -5.12 -9.32
N ILE A 225 12.08 -5.20 -8.01
CA ILE A 225 11.59 -6.38 -7.30
C ILE A 225 10.24 -6.00 -6.70
N LEU A 226 9.16 -6.53 -7.30
CA LEU A 226 7.80 -6.31 -6.82
C LEU A 226 7.27 -7.63 -6.26
N VAL A 227 6.75 -7.56 -5.03
CA VAL A 227 6.12 -8.71 -4.37
C VAL A 227 4.60 -8.65 -4.49
N PRO A 228 3.88 -9.79 -4.46
CA PRO A 228 2.43 -9.79 -4.51
C PRO A 228 1.82 -9.15 -3.25
N PRO A 229 0.53 -8.76 -3.30
CA PRO A 229 -0.20 -8.35 -2.10
C PRO A 229 -0.29 -9.50 -1.08
N TYR A 230 -0.63 -9.15 0.14
CA TYR A 230 -0.90 -10.09 1.22
C TYR A 230 -2.40 -10.34 1.34
N GLU A 231 -2.76 -11.57 1.71
CA GLU A 231 -4.14 -11.94 1.99
C GLU A 231 -4.24 -12.58 3.38
N GLU A 232 -5.27 -12.22 4.13
CA GLU A 232 -5.57 -12.81 5.42
C GLU A 232 -7.08 -13.11 5.54
N ASP A 233 -7.38 -14.18 6.26
CA ASP A 233 -8.73 -14.56 6.64
C ASP A 233 -9.04 -14.21 8.10
N VAL A 234 -10.28 -14.41 8.51
CA VAL A 234 -10.73 -14.10 9.86
C VAL A 234 -10.07 -14.95 10.94
N GLU A 235 -9.68 -16.20 10.64
CA GLU A 235 -9.00 -17.08 11.60
C GLU A 235 -7.59 -16.54 11.90
N THR A 236 -6.90 -16.11 10.87
CA THR A 236 -5.60 -15.46 10.98
C THR A 236 -5.72 -14.17 11.80
N ILE A 237 -6.69 -13.30 11.49
CA ILE A 237 -6.94 -12.06 12.24
C ILE A 237 -7.17 -12.34 13.72
N GLN A 238 -7.96 -13.35 14.06
CA GLN A 238 -8.23 -13.72 15.46
C GLN A 238 -7.00 -14.20 16.22
N SER A 239 -5.97 -14.64 15.52
CA SER A 239 -4.75 -15.12 16.15
C SER A 239 -3.86 -14.02 16.72
N PHE A 240 -3.92 -12.80 16.17
CA PHE A 240 -3.04 -11.69 16.56
C PHE A 240 -3.78 -10.40 16.99
N VAL A 241 -5.03 -10.19 16.58
CA VAL A 241 -5.84 -9.07 17.08
C VAL A 241 -6.54 -9.50 18.36
N PRO A 242 -6.28 -8.88 19.53
CA PRO A 242 -6.91 -9.27 20.79
C PRO A 242 -8.41 -8.90 20.82
N GLU A 243 -9.17 -9.52 21.73
CA GLU A 243 -10.61 -9.25 21.87
C GLU A 243 -10.92 -7.82 22.35
N ASP A 244 -10.04 -7.26 23.17
CA ASP A 244 -10.11 -5.91 23.71
C ASP A 244 -9.37 -4.86 22.86
N CYS A 245 -9.19 -5.14 21.58
CA CYS A 245 -8.50 -4.27 20.64
C CYS A 245 -9.15 -2.89 20.50
N ASP A 246 -8.34 -1.88 20.19
CA ASP A 246 -8.84 -0.52 19.94
C ASP A 246 -9.24 -0.34 18.48
N ARG A 247 -10.52 -0.06 18.24
CA ARG A 247 -11.07 0.25 16.91
C ARG A 247 -10.51 1.51 16.26
N ASN A 248 -9.90 2.40 17.04
CA ASN A 248 -9.28 3.61 16.55
C ASN A 248 -7.76 3.49 16.41
N SER A 249 -7.21 2.30 16.61
CA SER A 249 -5.79 2.07 16.41
C SER A 249 -5.42 2.28 14.94
N SER A 250 -4.43 3.13 14.72
CA SER A 250 -3.79 3.34 13.41
C SER A 250 -2.50 2.53 13.25
N GLU A 251 -2.26 1.58 14.15
CA GLU A 251 -1.17 0.62 14.00
C GLU A 251 -1.44 -0.32 12.84
N PHE A 252 -0.36 -0.82 12.24
CA PHE A 252 -0.44 -1.77 11.14
C PHE A 252 -0.03 -3.17 11.56
N ARG A 253 -0.67 -4.15 10.94
CA ARG A 253 -0.24 -5.53 10.96
C ARG A 253 1.18 -5.64 10.41
N THR A 254 2.14 -6.08 11.22
CA THR A 254 3.48 -6.43 10.79
C THR A 254 3.53 -7.94 10.57
N VAL A 255 3.95 -8.35 9.38
CA VAL A 255 4.01 -9.77 8.99
C VAL A 255 5.41 -10.34 9.19
N GLY A 256 6.43 -9.51 9.03
CA GLY A 256 7.84 -9.89 9.05
C GLY A 256 8.33 -10.35 7.68
N ILE A 257 9.48 -9.81 7.25
CA ILE A 257 10.05 -10.05 5.92
C ILE A 257 10.31 -11.53 5.64
N GLU A 258 10.64 -12.32 6.65
CA GLU A 258 10.92 -13.75 6.53
C GLU A 258 9.73 -14.56 6.02
N ASN A 259 8.49 -14.04 6.18
CA ASN A 259 7.27 -14.72 5.76
C ASN A 259 6.91 -14.44 4.29
N TRP A 260 7.48 -13.43 3.65
CA TRP A 260 7.11 -13.02 2.29
C TRP A 260 8.28 -12.70 1.36
N ALA A 261 9.42 -12.27 1.88
CA ALA A 261 10.63 -11.99 1.12
C ALA A 261 11.85 -12.57 1.82
N SER A 262 11.78 -13.87 2.13
CA SER A 262 12.86 -14.60 2.79
C SER A 262 14.19 -14.49 2.04
N ASP A 263 15.28 -14.77 2.70
CA ASP A 263 16.60 -14.83 2.08
C ASP A 263 16.65 -15.77 0.88
N GLU A 264 15.94 -16.92 0.96
CA GLU A 264 15.84 -17.86 -0.16
C GLU A 264 15.14 -17.22 -1.38
N TYR A 265 14.05 -16.48 -1.15
CA TYR A 265 13.37 -15.73 -2.21
C TYR A 265 14.28 -14.66 -2.80
N LEU A 266 14.92 -13.85 -1.95
CA LEU A 266 15.81 -12.76 -2.37
C LEU A 266 17.04 -13.25 -3.14
N ASN A 267 17.60 -14.42 -2.80
CA ASN A 267 18.75 -15.00 -3.48
C ASN A 267 18.52 -15.19 -4.99
N ASN A 268 17.27 -15.33 -5.44
CA ASN A 268 16.95 -15.43 -6.86
C ASN A 268 17.32 -14.16 -7.65
N PHE A 269 17.37 -13.02 -6.99
CA PHE A 269 17.59 -11.71 -7.60
C PHE A 269 19.04 -11.23 -7.53
N PHE A 270 19.94 -12.04 -6.96
CA PHE A 270 21.37 -11.74 -6.84
C PHE A 270 22.24 -12.83 -7.48
N ASP A 271 23.40 -12.44 -8.02
CA ASP A 271 24.36 -13.39 -8.62
C ASP A 271 25.04 -14.26 -7.55
N ASN A 272 25.36 -13.67 -6.41
CA ASN A 272 26.02 -14.29 -5.28
C ASN A 272 25.13 -14.13 -4.03
N GLY A 273 23.90 -14.63 -4.10
CA GLY A 273 22.95 -14.51 -2.99
C GLY A 273 23.40 -15.35 -1.80
N GLU A 274 23.78 -14.68 -0.72
CA GLU A 274 23.98 -15.25 0.60
C GLU A 274 23.17 -14.46 1.61
N ALA A 275 22.71 -15.11 2.67
CA ALA A 275 22.02 -14.41 3.76
C ALA A 275 22.94 -13.31 4.33
N LEU A 276 22.38 -12.18 4.71
CA LEU A 276 23.15 -11.07 5.28
C LEU A 276 23.56 -11.30 6.74
N LEU A 277 23.14 -12.39 7.39
CA LEU A 277 23.46 -12.96 8.73
C LEU A 277 22.22 -13.40 9.47
#